data_b32026b895effb9a41ddb4a56f4bc1fc
#
_entry.id   b32026b895effb9a41ddb4a56f4bc1fc
#
_cell.length_a   1.000
_cell.length_b   1.000
_cell.length_c   1.000
_cell.angle_alpha   90.00
_cell.angle_beta   90.00
_cell.angle_gamma   90.00
#
_symmetry.space_group_name_H-M   'P 1'
#
loop_
_entity.id
_entity.type
_entity.pdbx_description
1 polymer ?
#
loop_
_entity_poly.entity_id
_entity_poly.type
_entity_poly.pdbx_seq_one_letter_code
_entity_poly.pdbx_strand_id
1 'polypeptide(L)'
;MAKIKPFKGVRPPKEFIEEVASRPYDVLNSQEARAEAEGNEKSLYHIIKPEIDFPEGTDEHDPAVYLKAAANFNNFQEKGWLVQDQKECYYVYAQTMNGKTQYGLVVGAYVPDYMNGTIKKHELTRRDKEEDRMKHVRVNNANIEPVFFAYPDNSELDAIVMKYTAREPEYNFVAKLDGFGHTFWIIDEDKDIARITELFGEMPALYIADGHHRSAAAALVGAEKAKQNPDHKGDEEYNYFMAEIGRAHV
;
A
#
# COMPACT_ATOMS: atom_id res chain seq x y z
N MET A 1 -21.62 2.18 4.40
CA MET A 1 -20.76 3.29 4.80
C MET A 1 -19.35 2.74 4.89
N ALA A 2 -18.36 3.45 4.35
CA ALA A 2 -17.01 2.93 4.25
C ALA A 2 -16.30 2.94 5.61
N LYS A 3 -15.59 1.85 5.95
CA LYS A 3 -14.82 1.73 7.19
C LYS A 3 -13.34 1.73 6.88
N ILE A 4 -12.60 2.60 7.56
CA ILE A 4 -11.15 2.67 7.49
C ILE A 4 -10.55 2.62 8.90
N LYS A 5 -9.24 2.34 9.00
CA LYS A 5 -8.48 2.27 10.24
C LYS A 5 -7.10 2.91 10.08
N PRO A 6 -6.61 3.69 11.06
CA PRO A 6 -5.20 4.05 11.12
C PRO A 6 -4.37 2.79 11.41
N PHE A 7 -3.11 2.80 11.03
CA PHE A 7 -2.23 1.64 11.20
C PHE A 7 -0.79 2.06 11.47
N LYS A 8 0.01 1.13 11.98
CA LYS A 8 1.45 1.31 12.17
C LYS A 8 2.18 0.94 10.88
N GLY A 9 2.46 1.94 10.05
CA GLY A 9 3.15 1.73 8.77
C GLY A 9 4.54 1.13 8.97
N VAL A 10 4.91 0.16 8.13
CA VAL A 10 6.28 -0.31 8.00
C VAL A 10 6.89 0.41 6.81
N ARG A 11 7.85 1.28 7.05
CA ARG A 11 8.39 2.21 6.06
C ARG A 11 9.88 2.49 6.27
N PRO A 12 10.61 2.95 5.23
CA PRO A 12 12.04 3.23 5.39
C PRO A 12 12.28 4.46 6.28
N PRO A 13 13.40 4.49 7.03
CA PRO A 13 13.95 5.72 7.55
C PRO A 13 14.20 6.76 6.45
N LYS A 14 14.17 8.04 6.81
CA LYS A 14 14.27 9.17 5.87
C LYS A 14 15.51 9.10 4.99
N GLU A 15 16.62 8.64 5.54
CA GLU A 15 17.90 8.49 4.84
C GLU A 15 17.92 7.39 3.78
N PHE A 16 16.98 6.43 3.83
CA PHE A 16 16.93 5.29 2.91
C PHE A 16 15.79 5.37 1.89
N ILE A 17 14.92 6.41 1.96
CA ILE A 17 13.71 6.46 1.13
C ILE A 17 14.01 6.36 -0.37
N GLU A 18 15.03 7.07 -0.88
CA GLU A 18 15.39 7.04 -2.30
C GLU A 18 15.99 5.71 -2.74
N GLU A 19 16.62 4.96 -1.82
CA GLU A 19 17.16 3.63 -2.11
C GLU A 19 16.09 2.55 -2.06
N VAL A 20 15.09 2.69 -1.16
CA VAL A 20 14.03 1.71 -0.98
C VAL A 20 12.89 1.89 -1.98
N ALA A 21 12.52 3.13 -2.27
CA ALA A 21 11.38 3.43 -3.15
C ALA A 21 11.52 2.77 -4.52
N SER A 22 10.45 2.17 -5.02
CA SER A 22 10.38 1.50 -6.30
C SER A 22 9.09 1.84 -7.04
N ARG A 23 9.06 1.58 -8.34
CA ARG A 23 7.81 1.58 -9.12
C ARG A 23 6.95 0.37 -8.75
N PRO A 24 5.63 0.38 -9.00
CA PRO A 24 4.77 -0.78 -8.78
C PRO A 24 5.25 -2.02 -9.54
N TYR A 25 5.01 -3.20 -8.97
CA TYR A 25 5.50 -4.49 -9.50
C TYR A 25 5.00 -4.81 -10.92
N ASP A 26 3.84 -4.28 -11.30
CA ASP A 26 3.12 -4.59 -12.54
C ASP A 26 3.45 -3.65 -13.72
N VAL A 27 4.27 -2.61 -13.48
CA VAL A 27 4.69 -1.67 -14.54
C VAL A 27 6.04 -2.01 -15.17
N LEU A 28 6.68 -3.11 -14.74
CA LEU A 28 7.97 -3.56 -15.24
C LEU A 28 8.10 -5.08 -15.22
N ASN A 29 8.90 -5.62 -16.14
CA ASN A 29 9.25 -7.04 -16.16
C ASN A 29 10.44 -7.33 -15.22
N SER A 30 10.76 -8.62 -15.06
CA SER A 30 11.83 -9.06 -14.14
C SER A 30 13.24 -8.61 -14.56
N GLN A 31 13.50 -8.45 -15.88
CA GLN A 31 14.79 -7.94 -16.35
C GLN A 31 14.94 -6.46 -16.06
N GLU A 32 13.89 -5.67 -16.26
CA GLU A 32 13.87 -4.25 -15.90
C GLU A 32 14.02 -4.06 -14.39
N ALA A 33 13.31 -4.84 -13.57
CA ALA A 33 13.44 -4.80 -12.11
C ALA A 33 14.85 -5.13 -11.64
N ARG A 34 15.49 -6.14 -12.26
CA ARG A 34 16.89 -6.52 -11.98
C ARG A 34 17.85 -5.38 -12.32
N ALA A 35 17.68 -4.75 -13.48
CA ALA A 35 18.53 -3.63 -13.90
C ALA A 35 18.36 -2.41 -12.98
N GLU A 36 17.13 -2.11 -12.54
CA GLU A 36 16.86 -1.00 -11.63
C GLU A 36 17.36 -1.25 -10.19
N ALA A 37 17.39 -2.52 -9.77
CA ALA A 37 17.91 -2.91 -8.45
C ALA A 37 19.43 -3.15 -8.46
N GLU A 38 20.10 -3.08 -9.61
CA GLU A 38 21.53 -3.41 -9.72
C GLU A 38 22.38 -2.53 -8.77
N GLY A 39 23.15 -3.19 -7.89
CA GLY A 39 23.99 -2.52 -6.90
C GLY A 39 23.24 -1.87 -5.73
N ASN A 40 21.92 -2.04 -5.65
CA ASN A 40 21.10 -1.51 -4.57
C ASN A 40 20.40 -2.62 -3.75
N GLU A 41 21.06 -3.09 -2.71
CA GLU A 41 20.52 -4.12 -1.80
C GLU A 41 19.25 -3.70 -1.04
N LYS A 42 18.94 -2.39 -0.98
CA LYS A 42 17.79 -1.82 -0.28
C LYS A 42 16.58 -1.65 -1.19
N SER A 43 16.71 -1.92 -2.50
CA SER A 43 15.59 -1.78 -3.43
C SER A 43 14.40 -2.65 -3.01
N LEU A 44 13.21 -2.05 -2.94
CA LEU A 44 11.99 -2.79 -2.61
C LEU A 44 11.67 -3.91 -3.64
N TYR A 45 12.27 -3.85 -4.83
CA TYR A 45 12.12 -4.93 -5.82
C TYR A 45 12.57 -6.29 -5.29
N HIS A 46 13.54 -6.36 -4.39
CA HIS A 46 13.93 -7.62 -3.74
C HIS A 46 12.78 -8.27 -2.94
N ILE A 47 11.74 -7.50 -2.61
CA ILE A 47 10.55 -7.98 -1.90
C ILE A 47 9.36 -8.16 -2.84
N ILE A 48 9.10 -7.20 -3.75
CA ILE A 48 7.92 -7.23 -4.62
C ILE A 48 8.14 -7.97 -5.94
N LYS A 49 9.41 -8.14 -6.35
CA LYS A 49 9.88 -8.87 -7.55
C LYS A 49 11.06 -9.80 -7.18
N PRO A 50 10.87 -10.70 -6.18
CA PRO A 50 11.98 -11.46 -5.56
C PRO A 50 12.68 -12.43 -6.52
N GLU A 51 12.12 -12.73 -7.68
CA GLU A 51 12.75 -13.50 -8.76
C GLU A 51 14.04 -12.84 -9.27
N ILE A 52 14.25 -11.55 -9.01
CA ILE A 52 15.52 -10.86 -9.38
C ILE A 52 16.73 -11.38 -8.59
N ASP A 53 16.51 -12.02 -7.45
CA ASP A 53 17.55 -12.62 -6.61
C ASP A 53 17.94 -14.04 -7.05
N PHE A 54 17.31 -14.56 -8.11
CA PHE A 54 17.56 -15.88 -8.67
C PHE A 54 18.21 -15.77 -10.07
N PRO A 55 18.74 -16.85 -10.63
CA PRO A 55 19.23 -16.87 -12.01
C PRO A 55 18.15 -16.41 -13.02
N GLU A 56 18.58 -15.78 -14.10
CA GLU A 56 17.65 -15.39 -15.18
C GLU A 56 16.88 -16.60 -15.69
N GLY A 57 15.59 -16.39 -15.99
CA GLY A 57 14.68 -17.43 -16.44
C GLY A 57 14.06 -18.27 -15.32
N THR A 58 14.34 -17.97 -14.05
CA THR A 58 13.59 -18.56 -12.92
C THR A 58 12.12 -18.19 -13.03
N ASP A 59 11.25 -19.18 -12.84
CA ASP A 59 9.79 -18.97 -12.83
C ASP A 59 9.42 -18.06 -11.63
N GLU A 60 8.84 -16.91 -11.91
CA GLU A 60 8.38 -15.95 -10.89
C GLU A 60 7.31 -16.55 -9.94
N HIS A 61 6.69 -17.66 -10.34
CA HIS A 61 5.69 -18.39 -9.55
C HIS A 61 6.26 -19.59 -8.77
N ASP A 62 7.57 -19.81 -8.81
CA ASP A 62 8.22 -20.87 -8.02
C ASP A 62 8.01 -20.60 -6.52
N PRO A 63 7.65 -21.61 -5.71
CA PRO A 63 7.50 -21.45 -4.27
C PRO A 63 8.72 -20.83 -3.57
N ALA A 64 9.93 -21.10 -4.04
CA ALA A 64 11.16 -20.53 -3.48
C ALA A 64 11.23 -19.00 -3.66
N VAL A 65 10.65 -18.48 -4.74
CA VAL A 65 10.59 -17.04 -5.03
C VAL A 65 9.71 -16.32 -3.98
N TYR A 66 8.55 -16.88 -3.65
CA TYR A 66 7.70 -16.30 -2.59
C TYR A 66 8.36 -16.37 -1.21
N LEU A 67 9.04 -17.48 -0.88
CA LEU A 67 9.78 -17.59 0.38
C LEU A 67 10.93 -16.58 0.45
N LYS A 68 11.56 -16.28 -0.69
CA LYS A 68 12.59 -15.25 -0.77
C LYS A 68 12.02 -13.86 -0.48
N ALA A 69 10.82 -13.53 -0.98
CA ALA A 69 10.14 -12.28 -0.64
C ALA A 69 10.00 -12.10 0.87
N ALA A 70 9.49 -13.14 1.57
CA ALA A 70 9.32 -13.10 3.02
C ALA A 70 10.66 -12.98 3.76
N ALA A 71 11.68 -13.72 3.32
CA ALA A 71 13.02 -13.63 3.89
C ALA A 71 13.61 -12.23 3.72
N ASN A 72 13.46 -11.62 2.53
CA ASN A 72 13.93 -10.27 2.27
C ASN A 72 13.16 -9.23 3.11
N PHE A 73 11.84 -9.36 3.23
CA PHE A 73 11.02 -8.45 4.05
C PHE A 73 11.44 -8.47 5.53
N ASN A 74 11.71 -9.65 6.08
CA ASN A 74 12.23 -9.78 7.44
C ASN A 74 13.64 -9.19 7.57
N ASN A 75 14.54 -9.50 6.63
CA ASN A 75 15.91 -8.98 6.62
C ASN A 75 15.96 -7.45 6.52
N PHE A 76 15.08 -6.84 5.74
CA PHE A 76 14.97 -5.37 5.65
C PHE A 76 14.61 -4.75 7.00
N GLN A 77 13.72 -5.39 7.76
CA GLN A 77 13.35 -4.94 9.11
C GLN A 77 14.49 -5.16 10.10
N GLU A 78 15.15 -6.32 10.08
CA GLU A 78 16.30 -6.62 10.93
C GLU A 78 17.48 -5.66 10.70
N LYS A 79 17.71 -5.23 9.45
CA LYS A 79 18.75 -4.25 9.08
C LYS A 79 18.31 -2.80 9.34
N GLY A 80 17.08 -2.55 9.72
CA GLY A 80 16.53 -1.21 9.92
C GLY A 80 16.32 -0.43 8.62
N TRP A 81 16.27 -1.08 7.48
CA TRP A 81 15.92 -0.47 6.19
C TRP A 81 14.42 -0.22 6.06
N LEU A 82 13.63 -1.00 6.79
CA LEU A 82 12.21 -0.79 7.04
C LEU A 82 11.98 -0.80 8.55
N VAL A 83 11.23 0.18 9.05
CA VAL A 83 10.92 0.32 10.48
C VAL A 83 9.42 0.51 10.64
N GLN A 84 8.84 -0.17 11.64
CA GLN A 84 7.43 0.00 11.96
C GLN A 84 7.22 1.23 12.83
N ASP A 85 6.24 2.07 12.47
CA ASP A 85 5.83 3.22 13.28
C ASP A 85 5.33 2.78 14.66
N GLN A 86 5.60 3.60 15.67
CA GLN A 86 5.22 3.29 17.06
C GLN A 86 3.73 3.55 17.34
N LYS A 87 3.11 4.46 16.58
CA LYS A 87 1.73 4.87 16.70
C LYS A 87 0.93 4.51 15.45
N GLU A 88 -0.34 4.19 15.63
CA GLU A 88 -1.28 4.06 14.52
C GLU A 88 -1.59 5.44 13.95
N CYS A 89 -1.33 5.63 12.66
CA CYS A 89 -1.46 6.89 11.95
C CYS A 89 -2.23 6.69 10.64
N TYR A 90 -2.74 7.78 10.09
CA TYR A 90 -2.97 7.92 8.66
C TYR A 90 -1.79 8.66 8.04
N TYR A 91 -1.69 8.61 6.72
CA TYR A 91 -0.62 9.32 6.02
C TYR A 91 -1.21 10.08 4.83
N VAL A 92 -0.56 11.17 4.45
CA VAL A 92 -0.80 11.84 3.18
C VAL A 92 0.35 11.50 2.24
N TYR A 93 0.03 11.01 1.08
CA TYR A 93 0.98 10.83 -0.01
C TYR A 93 0.62 11.76 -1.16
N ALA A 94 1.62 12.40 -1.74
CA ALA A 94 1.45 13.24 -2.92
C ALA A 94 2.41 12.81 -4.01
N GLN A 95 1.87 12.60 -5.21
CA GLN A 95 2.64 12.35 -6.41
C GLN A 95 2.54 13.54 -7.36
N THR A 96 3.69 14.01 -7.83
CA THR A 96 3.77 15.11 -8.81
C THR A 96 4.26 14.57 -10.15
N MET A 97 3.40 14.67 -11.17
CA MET A 97 3.68 14.27 -12.54
C MET A 97 3.37 15.43 -13.48
N ASN A 98 4.30 15.81 -14.37
CA ASN A 98 4.10 16.85 -15.36
C ASN A 98 3.59 18.19 -14.75
N GLY A 99 4.09 18.55 -13.57
CA GLY A 99 3.71 19.77 -12.84
C GLY A 99 2.32 19.71 -12.16
N LYS A 100 1.66 18.56 -12.17
CA LYS A 100 0.39 18.34 -11.46
C LYS A 100 0.63 17.44 -10.25
N THR A 101 0.15 17.87 -9.09
CA THR A 101 0.23 17.11 -7.85
C THR A 101 -1.12 16.51 -7.49
N GLN A 102 -1.15 15.20 -7.24
CA GLN A 102 -2.29 14.48 -6.72
C GLN A 102 -1.99 14.07 -5.28
N TYR A 103 -2.98 14.24 -4.41
CA TYR A 103 -2.89 13.89 -2.99
C TYR A 103 -3.81 12.71 -2.70
N GLY A 104 -3.35 11.77 -1.88
CA GLY A 104 -4.12 10.66 -1.36
C GLY A 104 -3.89 10.44 0.13
N LEU A 105 -4.90 9.92 0.82
CA LEU A 105 -4.81 9.45 2.19
C LEU A 105 -4.47 7.96 2.18
N VAL A 106 -3.39 7.58 2.86
CA VAL A 106 -3.02 6.16 3.01
C VAL A 106 -3.62 5.64 4.31
N VAL A 107 -4.44 4.60 4.18
CA VAL A 107 -5.30 4.07 5.25
C VAL A 107 -5.36 2.54 5.21
N GLY A 108 -5.81 1.91 6.29
CA GLY A 108 -6.30 0.54 6.27
C GLY A 108 -7.77 0.51 5.81
N ALA A 109 -8.04 0.00 4.61
CA ALA A 109 -9.38 -0.19 4.07
C ALA A 109 -9.98 -1.52 4.54
N TYR A 110 -11.27 -1.55 4.87
CA TYR A 110 -11.90 -2.68 5.52
C TYR A 110 -12.26 -3.81 4.54
N VAL A 111 -11.76 -5.02 4.80
CA VAL A 111 -11.98 -6.21 3.97
C VAL A 111 -13.47 -6.52 3.73
N PRO A 112 -14.34 -6.51 4.74
CA PRO A 112 -15.77 -6.75 4.50
C PRO A 112 -16.42 -5.72 3.58
N ASP A 113 -15.92 -4.48 3.50
CA ASP A 113 -16.45 -3.47 2.57
C ASP A 113 -16.13 -3.81 1.11
N TYR A 114 -15.02 -4.48 0.85
CA TYR A 114 -14.73 -5.07 -0.46
C TYR A 114 -15.68 -6.22 -0.77
N MET A 115 -15.95 -7.09 0.20
CA MET A 115 -16.79 -8.28 0.03
C MET A 115 -18.28 -7.93 -0.16
N ASN A 116 -18.79 -6.90 0.53
CA ASN A 116 -20.20 -6.49 0.47
C ASN A 116 -20.51 -5.45 -0.63
N GLY A 117 -19.48 -4.97 -1.35
CA GLY A 117 -19.63 -4.00 -2.44
C GLY A 117 -19.75 -2.54 -1.99
N THR A 118 -19.40 -2.19 -0.75
CA THR A 118 -19.19 -0.79 -0.34
C THR A 118 -17.97 -0.22 -1.08
N ILE A 119 -16.92 -1.02 -1.30
CA ILE A 119 -15.84 -0.72 -2.22
C ILE A 119 -16.26 -1.19 -3.62
N LYS A 120 -16.48 -0.24 -4.53
CA LYS A 120 -17.00 -0.48 -5.88
C LYS A 120 -15.89 -0.91 -6.83
N LYS A 121 -16.17 -1.95 -7.59
CA LYS A 121 -15.32 -2.54 -8.62
C LYS A 121 -15.90 -2.21 -10.00
N HIS A 122 -15.04 -1.95 -10.97
CA HIS A 122 -15.44 -1.74 -12.36
C HIS A 122 -14.73 -2.71 -13.33
N GLU A 123 -13.85 -3.57 -12.80
CA GLU A 123 -13.11 -4.56 -13.56
C GLU A 123 -13.24 -5.95 -12.92
N LEU A 124 -13.31 -6.98 -13.76
CA LEU A 124 -13.24 -8.38 -13.33
C LEU A 124 -11.77 -8.78 -13.19
N THR A 125 -11.44 -9.36 -12.05
CA THR A 125 -10.09 -9.84 -11.78
C THR A 125 -9.84 -11.20 -12.42
N ARG A 126 -8.61 -11.43 -12.89
CA ARG A 126 -8.16 -12.71 -13.41
C ARG A 126 -7.68 -13.58 -12.25
N ARG A 127 -8.17 -14.82 -12.21
CA ARG A 127 -7.90 -15.76 -11.12
C ARG A 127 -6.40 -16.07 -10.95
N ASP A 128 -5.66 -16.22 -12.05
CA ASP A 128 -4.21 -16.45 -12.03
C ASP A 128 -3.46 -15.31 -11.31
N LYS A 129 -3.82 -14.06 -11.60
CA LYS A 129 -3.23 -12.88 -10.95
C LYS A 129 -3.66 -12.73 -9.50
N GLU A 130 -4.91 -13.07 -9.17
CA GLU A 130 -5.36 -13.08 -7.78
C GLU A 130 -4.59 -14.10 -6.94
N GLU A 131 -4.47 -15.35 -7.43
CA GLU A 131 -3.77 -16.42 -6.73
C GLU A 131 -2.29 -16.09 -6.49
N ASP A 132 -1.63 -15.46 -7.45
CA ASP A 132 -0.26 -14.98 -7.33
C ASP A 132 -0.13 -13.92 -6.21
N ARG A 133 -0.95 -12.88 -6.25
CA ARG A 133 -0.93 -11.83 -5.22
C ARG A 133 -1.37 -12.34 -3.85
N MET A 134 -2.31 -13.29 -3.78
CA MET A 134 -2.68 -13.96 -2.53
C MET A 134 -1.50 -14.70 -1.90
N LYS A 135 -0.67 -15.39 -2.71
CA LYS A 135 0.55 -16.04 -2.21
C LYS A 135 1.50 -15.01 -1.61
N HIS A 136 1.74 -13.88 -2.29
CA HIS A 136 2.55 -12.78 -1.76
C HIS A 136 2.04 -12.28 -0.42
N VAL A 137 0.75 -11.97 -0.31
CA VAL A 137 0.15 -11.49 0.97
C VAL A 137 0.26 -12.55 2.07
N ARG A 138 0.05 -13.84 1.76
CA ARG A 138 0.14 -14.92 2.75
C ARG A 138 1.55 -15.08 3.30
N VAL A 139 2.57 -15.14 2.42
CA VAL A 139 3.95 -15.42 2.85
C VAL A 139 4.58 -14.25 3.57
N ASN A 140 4.33 -13.02 3.12
CA ASN A 140 4.83 -11.81 3.77
C ASN A 140 4.03 -11.44 5.02
N ASN A 141 2.81 -11.96 5.16
CA ASN A 141 1.84 -11.55 6.18
C ASN A 141 1.63 -10.04 6.23
N ALA A 142 1.71 -9.37 5.09
CA ALA A 142 1.66 -7.92 4.95
C ALA A 142 1.08 -7.52 3.59
N ASN A 143 0.52 -6.31 3.53
CA ASN A 143 0.18 -5.62 2.29
C ASN A 143 1.34 -4.65 1.98
N ILE A 144 2.15 -4.95 0.97
CA ILE A 144 3.40 -4.22 0.71
C ILE A 144 3.17 -3.02 -0.20
N GLU A 145 2.29 -3.16 -1.19
CA GLU A 145 1.96 -2.09 -2.13
C GLU A 145 0.52 -1.62 -1.89
N PRO A 146 0.27 -0.30 -1.78
CA PRO A 146 -1.08 0.20 -1.64
C PRO A 146 -1.90 -0.03 -2.92
N VAL A 147 -3.21 -0.18 -2.76
CA VAL A 147 -4.17 -0.05 -3.85
C VAL A 147 -4.62 1.39 -3.94
N PHE A 148 -5.15 1.81 -5.10
CA PHE A 148 -5.61 3.19 -5.27
C PHE A 148 -7.13 3.24 -5.40
N PHE A 149 -7.75 4.02 -4.51
CA PHE A 149 -9.19 4.25 -4.48
C PHE A 149 -9.50 5.74 -4.69
N ALA A 150 -10.74 6.01 -5.06
CA ALA A 150 -11.29 7.34 -5.11
C ALA A 150 -12.48 7.48 -4.15
N TYR A 151 -12.65 8.68 -3.58
CA TYR A 151 -13.79 9.06 -2.75
C TYR A 151 -14.51 10.29 -3.32
N PRO A 152 -15.83 10.48 -3.04
CA PRO A 152 -16.55 11.68 -3.40
C PRO A 152 -16.01 12.92 -2.67
N ASP A 153 -16.10 14.08 -3.28
CA ASP A 153 -15.66 15.35 -2.70
C ASP A 153 -16.08 15.53 -1.24
N ASN A 154 -15.11 15.94 -0.41
CA ASN A 154 -15.33 16.28 0.99
C ASN A 154 -14.38 17.42 1.41
N SER A 155 -14.93 18.62 1.54
CA SER A 155 -14.15 19.82 1.86
C SER A 155 -13.48 19.78 3.23
N GLU A 156 -14.01 19.02 4.17
CA GLU A 156 -13.41 18.90 5.51
C GLU A 156 -12.18 17.98 5.46
N LEU A 157 -12.23 16.87 4.70
CA LEU A 157 -11.05 16.05 4.42
C LEU A 157 -9.98 16.86 3.71
N ASP A 158 -10.36 17.64 2.70
CA ASP A 158 -9.43 18.53 1.98
C ASP A 158 -8.73 19.50 2.95
N ALA A 159 -9.49 20.09 3.88
CA ALA A 159 -8.93 21.01 4.89
C ALA A 159 -7.93 20.31 5.82
N ILE A 160 -8.22 19.06 6.24
CA ILE A 160 -7.29 18.27 7.04
C ILE A 160 -6.03 17.94 6.24
N VAL A 161 -6.16 17.48 5.00
CA VAL A 161 -5.01 17.21 4.12
C VAL A 161 -4.16 18.47 3.94
N MET A 162 -4.76 19.60 3.65
CA MET A 162 -4.06 20.89 3.51
C MET A 162 -3.33 21.31 4.79
N LYS A 163 -3.90 21.06 5.96
CA LYS A 163 -3.25 21.32 7.27
C LYS A 163 -1.91 20.58 7.37
N TYR A 164 -1.86 19.30 6.95
CA TYR A 164 -0.64 18.49 7.02
C TYR A 164 0.34 18.80 5.91
N THR A 165 -0.13 19.05 4.70
CA THR A 165 0.75 19.37 3.55
C THR A 165 1.39 20.77 3.66
N ALA A 166 0.91 21.64 4.56
CA ALA A 166 1.58 22.88 4.92
C ALA A 166 2.76 22.72 5.88
N ARG A 167 2.97 21.51 6.42
CA ARG A 167 4.08 21.19 7.35
C ARG A 167 5.29 20.66 6.59
N GLU A 168 6.44 20.60 7.27
CA GLU A 168 7.61 19.88 6.76
C GLU A 168 7.25 18.41 6.50
N PRO A 169 7.49 17.89 5.29
CA PRO A 169 7.18 16.50 4.97
C PRO A 169 8.17 15.52 5.62
N GLU A 170 7.69 14.33 5.88
CA GLU A 170 8.55 13.20 6.28
C GLU A 170 9.48 12.80 5.14
N TYR A 171 8.95 12.68 3.92
CA TYR A 171 9.73 12.46 2.70
C TYR A 171 9.40 13.51 1.65
N ASN A 172 10.43 13.92 0.90
CA ASN A 172 10.27 14.77 -0.28
C ASN A 172 11.45 14.51 -1.23
N PHE A 173 11.20 13.82 -2.33
CA PHE A 173 12.23 13.50 -3.32
C PHE A 173 11.65 13.39 -4.72
N VAL A 174 12.52 13.42 -5.72
CA VAL A 174 12.19 13.16 -7.12
C VAL A 174 12.84 11.85 -7.54
N ALA A 175 12.02 10.89 -7.97
CA ALA A 175 12.52 9.60 -8.43
C ALA A 175 13.39 9.78 -9.69
N LYS A 176 14.60 9.17 -9.68
CA LYS A 176 15.59 9.36 -10.76
C LYS A 176 15.17 8.69 -12.07
N LEU A 177 14.35 7.64 -11.99
CA LEU A 177 13.97 6.82 -13.14
C LEU A 177 12.92 7.47 -14.02
N ASP A 178 11.92 8.13 -13.43
CA ASP A 178 10.77 8.67 -14.14
C ASP A 178 10.57 10.18 -13.94
N GLY A 179 11.33 10.78 -13.03
CA GLY A 179 11.26 12.21 -12.73
C GLY A 179 10.01 12.61 -11.95
N PHE A 180 9.28 11.65 -11.36
CA PHE A 180 8.11 11.95 -10.55
C PHE A 180 8.51 12.42 -9.16
N GLY A 181 7.81 13.44 -8.67
CA GLY A 181 7.96 13.92 -7.30
C GLY A 181 7.11 13.10 -6.34
N HIS A 182 7.69 12.76 -5.20
CA HIS A 182 7.04 12.02 -4.14
C HIS A 182 7.18 12.79 -2.84
N THR A 183 6.04 13.09 -2.19
CA THR A 183 6.02 13.79 -0.91
C THR A 183 5.09 13.05 0.06
N PHE A 184 5.47 12.97 1.33
CA PHE A 184 4.77 12.15 2.30
C PHE A 184 4.72 12.83 3.67
N TRP A 185 3.56 12.79 4.34
CA TRP A 185 3.34 13.35 5.66
C TRP A 185 2.63 12.33 6.56
N ILE A 186 2.88 12.43 7.85
CA ILE A 186 2.25 11.59 8.87
C ILE A 186 1.13 12.38 9.55
N ILE A 187 -0.07 11.79 9.60
CA ILE A 187 -1.20 12.31 10.38
C ILE A 187 -1.22 11.57 11.72
N ASP A 188 -0.68 12.18 12.75
CA ASP A 188 -0.47 11.60 14.07
C ASP A 188 -1.30 12.24 15.20
N GLU A 189 -2.03 13.33 14.90
CA GLU A 189 -2.90 13.99 15.87
C GLU A 189 -4.19 13.17 16.06
N ASP A 190 -4.46 12.70 17.28
CA ASP A 190 -5.62 11.85 17.61
C ASP A 190 -6.96 12.45 17.16
N LYS A 191 -7.09 13.77 17.28
CA LYS A 191 -8.28 14.52 16.86
C LYS A 191 -8.53 14.37 15.35
N ASP A 192 -7.49 14.50 14.53
CA ASP A 192 -7.63 14.44 13.08
C ASP A 192 -7.81 12.98 12.62
N ILE A 193 -7.12 12.03 13.29
CA ILE A 193 -7.31 10.59 13.05
C ILE A 193 -8.78 10.21 13.30
N ALA A 194 -9.34 10.62 14.45
CA ALA A 194 -10.74 10.35 14.77
C ALA A 194 -11.68 10.99 13.74
N ARG A 195 -11.43 12.25 13.37
CA ARG A 195 -12.28 12.97 12.41
C ARG A 195 -12.25 12.37 11.00
N ILE A 196 -11.06 12.00 10.49
CA ILE A 196 -10.92 11.30 9.21
C ILE A 196 -11.73 9.99 9.24
N THR A 197 -11.62 9.21 10.32
CA THR A 197 -12.35 7.95 10.46
C THR A 197 -13.88 8.17 10.42
N GLU A 198 -14.39 9.20 11.11
CA GLU A 198 -15.80 9.58 11.08
C GLU A 198 -16.27 9.98 9.68
N LEU A 199 -15.51 10.86 8.99
CA LEU A 199 -15.84 11.33 7.66
C LEU A 199 -15.94 10.20 6.63
N PHE A 200 -15.02 9.24 6.67
CA PHE A 200 -15.14 8.04 5.84
C PHE A 200 -16.33 7.18 6.24
N GLY A 201 -16.65 7.11 7.54
CA GLY A 201 -17.86 6.45 8.05
C GLY A 201 -19.18 7.04 7.51
N GLU A 202 -19.17 8.27 7.04
CA GLU A 202 -20.34 8.92 6.41
C GLU A 202 -20.42 8.61 4.89
N MET A 203 -19.32 8.17 4.26
CA MET A 203 -19.29 7.90 2.82
C MET A 203 -20.03 6.60 2.46
N PRO A 204 -20.93 6.65 1.49
CA PRO A 204 -21.70 5.47 1.09
C PRO A 204 -20.88 4.42 0.35
N ALA A 205 -19.80 4.82 -0.32
CA ALA A 205 -18.95 3.95 -1.12
C ALA A 205 -17.57 4.55 -1.36
N LEU A 206 -16.60 3.67 -1.62
CA LEU A 206 -15.29 3.97 -2.23
C LEU A 206 -15.23 3.30 -3.60
N TYR A 207 -14.35 3.78 -4.47
CA TYR A 207 -14.26 3.31 -5.85
C TYR A 207 -12.83 2.90 -6.15
N ILE A 208 -12.60 1.66 -6.59
CA ILE A 208 -11.26 1.23 -7.01
C ILE A 208 -10.89 1.99 -8.28
N ALA A 209 -9.79 2.73 -8.24
CA ALA A 209 -9.22 3.39 -9.41
C ALA A 209 -8.11 2.55 -10.02
N ASP A 210 -7.29 1.89 -9.17
CA ASP A 210 -6.22 0.98 -9.60
C ASP A 210 -5.99 -0.12 -8.53
N GLY A 211 -5.38 -1.25 -8.95
CA GLY A 211 -5.03 -2.35 -8.05
C GLY A 211 -6.18 -3.32 -7.78
N HIS A 212 -7.03 -3.63 -8.75
CA HIS A 212 -8.14 -4.59 -8.59
C HIS A 212 -7.66 -5.97 -8.12
N HIS A 213 -6.57 -6.51 -8.69
CA HIS A 213 -6.01 -7.80 -8.29
C HIS A 213 -5.42 -7.75 -6.88
N ARG A 214 -4.72 -6.67 -6.51
CA ARG A 214 -4.18 -6.46 -5.15
C ARG A 214 -5.31 -6.33 -4.12
N SER A 215 -6.37 -5.59 -4.44
CA SER A 215 -7.56 -5.47 -3.58
C SER A 215 -8.26 -6.81 -3.36
N ALA A 216 -8.45 -7.58 -4.44
CA ALA A 216 -9.06 -8.91 -4.37
C ALA A 216 -8.21 -9.85 -3.51
N ALA A 217 -6.91 -9.92 -3.77
CA ALA A 217 -5.98 -10.78 -3.04
C ALA A 217 -5.96 -10.47 -1.54
N ALA A 218 -5.84 -9.20 -1.18
CA ALA A 218 -5.84 -8.77 0.21
C ALA A 218 -7.16 -9.12 0.92
N ALA A 219 -8.30 -8.84 0.27
CA ALA A 219 -9.61 -9.14 0.82
C ALA A 219 -9.85 -10.64 1.00
N LEU A 220 -9.47 -11.47 0.01
CA LEU A 220 -9.62 -12.93 0.08
C LEU A 220 -8.75 -13.53 1.18
N VAL A 221 -7.47 -13.12 1.29
CA VAL A 221 -6.58 -13.58 2.35
C VAL A 221 -7.06 -13.13 3.73
N GLY A 222 -7.55 -11.89 3.86
CA GLY A 222 -8.16 -11.41 5.11
C GLY A 222 -9.37 -12.25 5.52
N ALA A 223 -10.26 -12.58 4.57
CA ALA A 223 -11.41 -13.42 4.81
C ALA A 223 -11.03 -14.88 5.16
N GLU A 224 -9.97 -15.42 4.57
CA GLU A 224 -9.41 -16.74 4.95
C GLU A 224 -8.92 -16.74 6.40
N LYS A 225 -8.13 -15.74 6.80
CA LYS A 225 -7.63 -15.60 8.17
C LYS A 225 -8.75 -15.44 9.19
N ALA A 226 -9.79 -14.67 8.86
CA ALA A 226 -10.97 -14.52 9.70
C ALA A 226 -11.68 -15.86 9.95
N LYS A 227 -11.81 -16.71 8.92
CA LYS A 227 -12.38 -18.04 9.03
C LYS A 227 -11.53 -19.02 9.85
N GLN A 228 -10.21 -18.85 9.81
CA GLN A 228 -9.25 -19.70 10.52
C GLN A 228 -9.07 -19.30 11.99
N ASN A 229 -9.45 -18.08 12.36
CA ASN A 229 -9.32 -17.58 13.71
C ASN A 229 -10.61 -17.83 14.53
N PRO A 230 -10.63 -18.79 15.48
CA PRO A 230 -11.81 -19.07 16.31
C PRO A 230 -12.17 -17.88 17.23
N ASP A 231 -11.21 -17.01 17.52
CA ASP A 231 -11.37 -15.85 18.39
C ASP A 231 -11.59 -14.54 17.59
N HIS A 232 -11.99 -14.65 16.31
CA HIS A 232 -12.21 -13.51 15.43
C HIS A 232 -13.23 -12.52 15.99
N LYS A 233 -12.83 -11.24 16.11
CA LYS A 233 -13.65 -10.13 16.65
C LYS A 233 -14.01 -9.09 15.59
N GLY A 234 -13.29 -9.05 14.46
CA GLY A 234 -13.51 -8.12 13.37
C GLY A 234 -12.66 -6.83 13.42
N ASP A 235 -11.78 -6.70 14.40
CA ASP A 235 -10.86 -5.57 14.55
C ASP A 235 -9.37 -5.94 14.30
N GLU A 236 -9.11 -7.22 14.01
CA GLU A 236 -7.77 -7.71 13.73
C GLU A 236 -7.19 -7.08 12.45
N GLU A 237 -5.85 -6.94 12.39
CA GLU A 237 -5.14 -6.29 11.28
C GLU A 237 -5.43 -6.92 9.90
N TYR A 238 -5.63 -8.23 9.82
CA TYR A 238 -5.98 -8.90 8.56
C TYR A 238 -7.37 -8.54 8.01
N ASN A 239 -8.21 -7.84 8.78
CA ASN A 239 -9.47 -7.28 8.28
C ASN A 239 -9.29 -5.96 7.54
N TYR A 240 -8.05 -5.49 7.41
CA TYR A 240 -7.74 -4.24 6.74
C TYR A 240 -6.59 -4.46 5.75
N PHE A 241 -6.61 -3.71 4.66
CA PHE A 241 -5.52 -3.70 3.68
C PHE A 241 -5.17 -2.27 3.29
N MET A 242 -3.92 -2.06 2.92
CA MET A 242 -3.38 -0.74 2.65
C MET A 242 -3.94 -0.16 1.37
N ALA A 243 -4.58 0.99 1.47
CA ALA A 243 -5.12 1.74 0.34
C ALA A 243 -4.68 3.21 0.41
N GLU A 244 -4.27 3.74 -0.72
CA GLU A 244 -4.22 5.17 -0.98
C GLU A 244 -5.58 5.60 -1.52
N ILE A 245 -6.21 6.60 -0.93
CA ILE A 245 -7.54 7.07 -1.32
C ILE A 245 -7.45 8.53 -1.71
N GLY A 246 -7.55 8.80 -3.02
CA GLY A 246 -7.51 10.13 -3.60
C GLY A 246 -8.91 10.70 -3.86
N ARG A 247 -8.97 12.02 -4.02
CA ARG A 247 -10.19 12.73 -4.43
C ARG A 247 -10.51 12.39 -5.88
N ALA A 248 -11.75 12.02 -6.16
CA ALA A 248 -12.23 11.92 -7.52
C ALA A 248 -12.37 13.34 -8.11
N HIS A 249 -11.54 13.67 -9.07
CA HIS A 249 -11.75 14.88 -9.88
C HIS A 249 -12.84 14.59 -10.91
N VAL A 250 -14.00 15.16 -10.71
CA VAL A 250 -15.11 15.16 -11.68
C VAL A 250 -14.96 16.35 -12.64
#